data_3ea0dec1ba1889789bd89abea16e24b0
#
_entry.id   3ea0dec1ba1889789bd89abea16e24b0
#
_cell.length_a   1.000
_cell.length_b   1.000
_cell.length_c   1.000
_cell.angle_alpha   90.00
_cell.angle_beta   90.00
_cell.angle_gamma   90.00
#
_symmetry.space_group_name_H-M   'P 1'
#
loop_
_entity.id
_entity.type
_entity.pdbx_description
1 polymer ?
#
loop_
_entity_poly.entity_id
_entity_poly.type
_entity_poly.pdbx_seq_one_letter_code
_entity_poly.pdbx_strand_id
1 'polypeptide(L)'
;MTMSIQEISDRLEIQDLMVRYSYAIDNRDWDALDDVFTSDAHIDYSVFGGSVGTLAETKEFLAGAMPMFTTLQHMVSGTTLDFHGGDVPDSADAKTQCHNPMTMGDAEKPDLMVCGLWYVDKLVRTDDGWRIKERVEESVYMRVFPGKH
;
A
#
# COMPACT_ATOMS: atom_id res chain seq x y z
N MET A 1 -22.57 -12.09 -14.48
CA MET A 1 -21.46 -12.28 -15.44
C MET A 1 -20.45 -13.22 -14.80
N THR A 2 -20.03 -14.25 -15.51
CA THR A 2 -19.08 -15.23 -14.98
C THR A 2 -17.65 -14.79 -15.33
N MET A 3 -16.78 -14.70 -14.32
CA MET A 3 -15.36 -14.40 -14.53
C MET A 3 -14.64 -15.63 -15.12
N SER A 4 -13.63 -15.41 -15.95
CA SER A 4 -12.73 -16.47 -16.40
C SER A 4 -11.84 -16.94 -15.24
N ILE A 5 -11.28 -18.15 -15.36
CA ILE A 5 -10.29 -18.66 -14.38
C ILE A 5 -9.09 -17.72 -14.30
N GLN A 6 -8.64 -17.17 -15.44
CA GLN A 6 -7.55 -16.21 -15.48
C GLN A 6 -7.89 -14.94 -14.69
N GLU A 7 -9.07 -14.40 -14.89
CA GLU A 7 -9.50 -13.20 -14.15
C GLU A 7 -9.60 -13.47 -12.63
N ILE A 8 -10.11 -14.63 -12.23
CA ILE A 8 -10.17 -15.02 -10.82
C ILE A 8 -8.75 -15.12 -10.23
N SER A 9 -7.83 -15.77 -10.95
CA SER A 9 -6.43 -15.89 -10.54
C SER A 9 -5.77 -14.53 -10.38
N ASP A 10 -5.94 -13.65 -11.35
CA ASP A 10 -5.36 -12.30 -11.33
C ASP A 10 -5.90 -11.46 -10.15
N ARG A 11 -7.21 -11.53 -9.90
CA ARG A 11 -7.82 -10.83 -8.77
C ARG A 11 -7.29 -11.31 -7.43
N LEU A 12 -7.11 -12.61 -7.24
CA LEU A 12 -6.56 -13.19 -6.02
C LEU A 12 -5.09 -12.82 -5.84
N GLU A 13 -4.30 -12.86 -6.91
CA GLU A 13 -2.89 -12.49 -6.87
C GLU A 13 -2.72 -10.99 -6.52
N ILE A 14 -3.53 -10.10 -7.09
CA ILE A 14 -3.48 -8.67 -6.79
C ILE A 14 -3.95 -8.39 -5.35
N GLN A 15 -4.97 -9.09 -4.86
CA GLN A 15 -5.36 -8.98 -3.45
C GLN A 15 -4.23 -9.41 -2.52
N ASP A 16 -3.57 -10.52 -2.82
CA ASP A 16 -2.39 -10.97 -2.06
C ASP A 16 -1.24 -9.98 -2.14
N LEU A 17 -1.02 -9.34 -3.29
CA LEU A 17 -0.03 -8.27 -3.46
C LEU A 17 -0.28 -7.10 -2.50
N MET A 18 -1.55 -6.66 -2.33
CA MET A 18 -1.90 -5.60 -1.38
C MET A 18 -1.67 -6.02 0.07
N VAL A 19 -1.95 -7.27 0.41
CA VAL A 19 -1.67 -7.83 1.74
C VAL A 19 -0.16 -7.89 1.99
N ARG A 20 0.63 -8.36 1.04
CA ARG A 20 2.11 -8.40 1.14
C ARG A 20 2.70 -7.00 1.35
N TYR A 21 2.17 -5.99 0.65
CA TYR A 21 2.54 -4.60 0.90
C TYR A 21 2.28 -4.20 2.36
N SER A 22 1.07 -4.41 2.87
CA SER A 22 0.70 -4.01 4.23
C SER A 22 1.58 -4.69 5.29
N TYR A 23 1.88 -5.98 5.13
CA TYR A 23 2.78 -6.71 6.02
C TYR A 23 4.22 -6.20 5.94
N ALA A 24 4.72 -5.86 4.75
CA ALA A 24 6.05 -5.29 4.59
C ALA A 24 6.21 -3.98 5.38
N ILE A 25 5.22 -3.08 5.27
CA ILE A 25 5.24 -1.82 6.01
C ILE A 25 5.12 -2.06 7.52
N ASP A 26 4.13 -2.86 7.97
CA ASP A 26 3.88 -3.10 9.39
C ASP A 26 5.04 -3.80 10.09
N ASN A 27 5.76 -4.67 9.39
CA ASN A 27 6.96 -5.34 9.89
C ASN A 27 8.26 -4.55 9.64
N ARG A 28 8.19 -3.40 8.95
CA ARG A 28 9.36 -2.59 8.56
C ARG A 28 10.37 -3.39 7.74
N ASP A 29 9.87 -4.32 6.93
CA ASP A 29 10.64 -5.12 5.99
C ASP A 29 10.68 -4.40 4.63
N TRP A 30 11.61 -3.45 4.51
CA TRP A 30 11.70 -2.62 3.30
C TRP A 30 12.19 -3.41 2.08
N ASP A 31 12.94 -4.48 2.28
CA ASP A 31 13.39 -5.34 1.18
C ASP A 31 12.25 -6.14 0.58
N ALA A 32 11.24 -6.51 1.35
CA ALA A 32 10.03 -7.17 0.85
C ALA A 32 9.24 -6.31 -0.16
N LEU A 33 9.45 -4.98 -0.18
CA LEU A 33 8.82 -4.10 -1.16
C LEU A 33 9.34 -4.33 -2.59
N ASP A 34 10.50 -4.95 -2.77
CA ASP A 34 11.02 -5.33 -4.10
C ASP A 34 10.16 -6.39 -4.79
N ASP A 35 9.42 -7.19 -4.00
CA ASP A 35 8.46 -8.17 -4.51
C ASP A 35 7.04 -7.59 -4.70
N VAL A 36 6.83 -6.34 -4.33
CA VAL A 36 5.54 -5.65 -4.46
C VAL A 36 5.55 -4.66 -5.61
N PHE A 37 6.62 -3.90 -5.75
CA PHE A 37 6.78 -2.87 -6.77
C PHE A 37 7.70 -3.32 -7.90
N THR A 38 7.53 -2.70 -9.09
CA THR A 38 8.55 -2.79 -10.14
C THR A 38 9.79 -1.99 -9.73
N SER A 39 10.95 -2.36 -10.27
CA SER A 39 12.21 -1.65 -9.97
C SER A 39 12.21 -0.18 -10.41
N ASP A 40 11.37 0.16 -11.40
CA ASP A 40 11.17 1.51 -11.93
C ASP A 40 9.89 2.18 -11.43
N ALA A 41 9.32 1.69 -10.32
CA ALA A 41 8.09 2.22 -9.78
C ALA A 41 8.18 3.70 -9.39
N HIS A 42 7.08 4.42 -9.59
CA HIS A 42 6.87 5.77 -9.09
C HIS A 42 5.83 5.78 -7.98
N ILE A 43 6.20 6.34 -6.82
CA ILE A 43 5.38 6.27 -5.60
C ILE A 43 5.18 7.69 -5.05
N ASP A 44 3.94 8.08 -4.81
CA ASP A 44 3.56 9.39 -4.29
C ASP A 44 2.77 9.25 -2.97
N TYR A 45 3.44 9.54 -1.86
CA TYR A 45 2.87 9.60 -0.51
C TYR A 45 2.71 11.03 0.01
N SER A 46 2.76 12.02 -0.88
CA SER A 46 2.77 13.44 -0.51
C SER A 46 1.53 13.90 0.23
N VAL A 47 0.37 13.26 0.04
CA VAL A 47 -0.90 13.65 0.67
C VAL A 47 -0.84 13.60 2.20
N PHE A 48 0.03 12.78 2.78
CA PHE A 48 0.32 12.71 4.22
C PHE A 48 1.70 13.27 4.58
N GLY A 49 2.32 14.04 3.68
CA GLY A 49 3.65 14.62 3.89
C GLY A 49 4.80 13.64 3.63
N GLY A 50 4.53 12.54 2.93
CA GLY A 50 5.53 11.54 2.58
C GLY A 50 6.33 11.89 1.33
N SER A 51 7.16 10.93 0.90
CA SER A 51 8.02 11.05 -0.29
C SER A 51 7.24 10.97 -1.60
N VAL A 52 7.84 11.55 -2.64
CA VAL A 52 7.44 11.35 -4.04
C VAL A 52 8.70 10.96 -4.80
N GLY A 53 8.67 9.82 -5.48
CA GLY A 53 9.82 9.40 -6.29
C GLY A 53 9.90 7.89 -6.52
N THR A 54 11.12 7.39 -6.58
CA THR A 54 11.45 5.99 -6.85
C THR A 54 11.18 5.07 -5.65
N LEU A 55 11.21 3.76 -5.88
CA LEU A 55 11.13 2.77 -4.80
C LEU A 55 12.28 2.93 -3.80
N ALA A 56 13.50 3.20 -4.25
CA ALA A 56 14.66 3.40 -3.37
C ALA A 56 14.46 4.62 -2.45
N GLU A 57 14.03 5.75 -2.99
CA GLU A 57 13.71 6.97 -2.22
C GLU A 57 12.57 6.73 -1.23
N THR A 58 11.56 5.96 -1.63
CA THR A 58 10.44 5.58 -0.74
C THR A 58 10.90 4.70 0.41
N LYS A 59 11.74 3.70 0.17
CA LYS A 59 12.34 2.86 1.22
C LYS A 59 13.15 3.70 2.22
N GLU A 60 13.98 4.62 1.73
CA GLU A 60 14.76 5.53 2.57
C GLU A 60 13.85 6.41 3.45
N PHE A 61 12.81 6.99 2.84
CA PHE A 61 11.82 7.78 3.57
C PHE A 61 11.13 6.96 4.65
N LEU A 62 10.63 5.76 4.33
CA LEU A 62 9.94 4.89 5.29
C LEU A 62 10.85 4.45 6.43
N ALA A 63 12.10 4.09 6.13
CA ALA A 63 13.08 3.73 7.16
C ALA A 63 13.35 4.88 8.14
N GLY A 64 13.30 6.13 7.67
CA GLY A 64 13.49 7.32 8.50
C GLY A 64 12.24 7.75 9.26
N ALA A 65 11.05 7.62 8.66
CA ALA A 65 9.79 8.13 9.20
C ALA A 65 9.06 7.14 10.12
N MET A 66 9.05 5.86 9.78
CA MET A 66 8.26 4.84 10.50
C MET A 66 8.70 4.59 11.95
N PRO A 67 9.97 4.80 12.37
CA PRO A 67 10.36 4.67 13.79
C PRO A 67 9.62 5.60 14.75
N MET A 68 9.01 6.70 14.28
CA MET A 68 8.17 7.57 15.12
C MET A 68 6.89 6.88 15.64
N PHE A 69 6.45 5.82 14.97
CA PHE A 69 5.28 5.04 15.37
C PHE A 69 5.70 3.81 16.17
N THR A 70 5.07 3.61 17.32
CA THR A 70 5.30 2.43 18.16
C THR A 70 4.67 1.20 17.55
N THR A 71 3.44 1.34 17.05
CA THR A 71 2.71 0.26 16.36
C THR A 71 2.11 0.77 15.05
N LEU A 72 2.01 -0.13 14.08
CA LEU A 72 1.43 0.10 12.76
C LEU A 72 0.48 -1.05 12.44
N GLN A 73 -0.66 -0.73 11.85
CA GLN A 73 -1.53 -1.74 11.29
C GLN A 73 -2.22 -1.20 10.03
N HIS A 74 -1.76 -1.64 8.86
CA HIS A 74 -2.40 -1.34 7.59
C HIS A 74 -3.48 -2.38 7.30
N MET A 75 -4.73 -1.98 7.40
CA MET A 75 -5.88 -2.84 7.08
C MET A 75 -6.33 -2.53 5.66
N VAL A 76 -5.96 -3.37 4.71
CA VAL A 76 -6.35 -3.24 3.31
C VAL A 76 -7.57 -4.10 3.02
N SER A 77 -8.50 -3.58 2.23
CA SER A 77 -9.71 -4.28 1.80
C SER A 77 -10.28 -3.65 0.54
N GLY A 78 -11.35 -4.21 -0.01
CA GLY A 78 -12.14 -3.57 -1.04
C GLY A 78 -11.33 -3.00 -2.22
N THR A 79 -10.72 -3.85 -3.03
CA THR A 79 -9.99 -3.44 -4.23
C THR A 79 -10.90 -3.51 -5.45
N THR A 80 -11.05 -2.39 -6.18
CA THR A 80 -11.60 -2.39 -7.53
C THR A 80 -10.49 -2.57 -8.55
N LEU A 81 -10.77 -3.31 -9.63
CA LEU A 81 -9.81 -3.62 -10.67
C LEU A 81 -10.42 -3.39 -12.05
N ASP A 82 -9.69 -2.68 -12.90
CA ASP A 82 -9.97 -2.51 -14.32
C ASP A 82 -8.79 -3.06 -15.12
N PHE A 83 -8.98 -4.20 -15.76
CA PHE A 83 -7.94 -4.93 -16.48
C PHE A 83 -7.83 -4.47 -17.93
N HIS A 84 -6.61 -4.43 -18.46
CA HIS A 84 -6.27 -4.07 -19.82
C HIS A 84 -5.41 -5.15 -20.48
N GLY A 85 -5.47 -5.26 -21.82
CA GLY A 85 -4.62 -6.18 -22.59
C GLY A 85 -5.30 -7.49 -23.07
N GLY A 86 -6.63 -7.56 -23.07
CA GLY A 86 -7.39 -8.69 -23.65
C GLY A 86 -7.61 -9.87 -22.70
N ASP A 87 -7.65 -11.11 -23.22
CA ASP A 87 -8.02 -12.31 -22.45
C ASP A 87 -7.02 -12.68 -21.37
N VAL A 88 -5.75 -12.35 -21.56
CA VAL A 88 -4.69 -12.42 -20.53
C VAL A 88 -4.20 -11.01 -20.30
N PRO A 89 -4.73 -10.29 -19.30
CA PRO A 89 -4.36 -8.90 -19.06
C PRO A 89 -2.87 -8.74 -18.74
N ASP A 90 -2.26 -7.69 -19.27
CA ASP A 90 -0.86 -7.32 -18.98
C ASP A 90 -0.74 -6.15 -18.00
N SER A 91 -1.83 -5.42 -17.78
CA SER A 91 -1.90 -4.28 -16.88
C SER A 91 -3.28 -4.15 -16.26
N ALA A 92 -3.37 -3.39 -15.17
CA ALA A 92 -4.61 -3.07 -14.49
C ALA A 92 -4.52 -1.76 -13.73
N ASP A 93 -5.65 -1.04 -13.68
CA ASP A 93 -5.84 0.04 -12.71
C ASP A 93 -6.54 -0.52 -11.47
N ALA A 94 -6.05 -0.16 -10.29
CA ALA A 94 -6.60 -0.61 -9.02
C ALA A 94 -6.86 0.56 -8.07
N LYS A 95 -7.92 0.45 -7.28
CA LYS A 95 -8.18 1.36 -6.17
C LYS A 95 -8.53 0.54 -4.93
N THR A 96 -7.68 0.63 -3.90
CA THR A 96 -7.76 -0.20 -2.68
C THR A 96 -8.00 0.66 -1.45
N GLN A 97 -8.98 0.27 -0.64
CA GLN A 97 -9.21 0.90 0.66
C GLN A 97 -8.12 0.53 1.65
N CYS A 98 -7.66 1.50 2.43
CA CYS A 98 -6.79 1.27 3.58
C CYS A 98 -7.31 2.05 4.79
N HIS A 99 -7.41 1.33 5.92
CA HIS A 99 -7.59 1.91 7.25
C HIS A 99 -6.33 1.62 8.05
N ASN A 100 -5.66 2.68 8.51
CA ASN A 100 -4.34 2.58 9.10
C ASN A 100 -4.29 3.26 10.47
N PRO A 101 -4.58 2.53 11.56
CA PRO A 101 -4.33 2.98 12.92
C PRO A 101 -2.86 2.80 13.28
N MET A 102 -2.28 3.82 13.93
CA MET A 102 -0.88 3.85 14.36
C MET A 102 -0.79 4.46 15.75
N THR A 103 0.10 3.97 16.58
CA THR A 103 0.37 4.61 17.88
C THR A 103 1.71 5.33 17.87
N MET A 104 1.79 6.46 18.58
CA MET A 104 2.99 7.29 18.66
C MET A 104 3.10 8.00 20.00
N GLY A 105 4.28 8.54 20.29
CA GLY A 105 4.55 9.30 21.51
C GLY A 105 4.87 8.41 22.71
N ASP A 106 4.32 8.74 23.88
CA ASP A 106 4.59 8.05 25.14
C ASP A 106 4.16 6.58 25.08
N ALA A 107 5.06 5.66 25.40
CA ALA A 107 4.77 4.22 25.34
C ALA A 107 3.70 3.76 26.36
N GLU A 108 3.56 4.47 27.50
CA GLU A 108 2.53 4.14 28.51
C GLU A 108 1.16 4.75 28.16
N LYS A 109 1.16 5.86 27.46
CA LYS A 109 -0.04 6.62 27.08
C LYS A 109 0.06 7.11 25.64
N PRO A 110 0.17 6.19 24.67
CA PRO A 110 0.40 6.59 23.31
C PRO A 110 -0.82 7.33 22.71
N ASP A 111 -0.52 8.30 21.86
CA ASP A 111 -1.52 8.86 20.97
C ASP A 111 -1.88 7.84 19.89
N LEU A 112 -3.15 7.78 19.51
CA LEU A 112 -3.63 6.97 18.40
C LEU A 112 -3.89 7.88 17.20
N MET A 113 -3.09 7.74 16.16
CA MET A 113 -3.35 8.34 14.86
C MET A 113 -4.07 7.33 13.96
N VAL A 114 -5.12 7.78 13.32
CA VAL A 114 -5.91 6.96 12.39
C VAL A 114 -5.99 7.66 11.05
N CYS A 115 -5.54 6.98 10.01
CA CYS A 115 -5.68 7.44 8.62
C CYS A 115 -6.63 6.52 7.86
N GLY A 116 -7.55 7.11 7.12
CA GLY A 116 -8.32 6.43 6.09
C GLY A 116 -7.88 6.95 4.73
N LEU A 117 -7.52 6.07 3.83
CA LEU A 117 -6.99 6.43 2.53
C LEU A 117 -7.34 5.42 1.44
N TRP A 118 -7.09 5.83 0.21
CA TRP A 118 -7.10 4.97 -0.96
C TRP A 118 -5.68 4.86 -1.52
N TYR A 119 -5.26 3.64 -1.84
CA TYR A 119 -4.16 3.41 -2.77
C TYR A 119 -4.73 3.39 -4.18
N VAL A 120 -4.23 4.28 -5.03
CA VAL A 120 -4.56 4.34 -6.46
C VAL A 120 -3.34 3.85 -7.21
N ASP A 121 -3.46 2.68 -7.80
CA ASP A 121 -2.33 1.94 -8.36
C ASP A 121 -2.50 1.68 -9.85
N LYS A 122 -1.38 1.75 -10.58
CA LYS A 122 -1.22 1.10 -11.87
C LYS A 122 -0.36 -0.15 -11.70
N LEU A 123 -0.89 -1.27 -12.12
CA LEU A 123 -0.29 -2.59 -12.00
C LEU A 123 0.15 -3.09 -13.37
N VAL A 124 1.23 -3.85 -13.39
CA VAL A 124 1.73 -4.55 -14.57
C VAL A 124 2.00 -6.01 -14.24
N ARG A 125 1.75 -6.88 -15.23
CA ARG A 125 2.16 -8.27 -15.16
C ARG A 125 3.62 -8.38 -15.54
N THR A 126 4.40 -9.03 -14.70
CA THR A 126 5.81 -9.36 -14.95
C THR A 126 5.99 -10.88 -15.04
N ASP A 127 7.18 -11.35 -15.38
CA ASP A 127 7.49 -12.78 -15.37
C ASP A 127 7.38 -13.39 -13.95
N ASP A 128 7.51 -12.56 -12.91
CA ASP A 128 7.39 -12.95 -11.50
C ASP A 128 6.01 -12.64 -10.88
N GLY A 129 5.00 -12.37 -11.71
CA GLY A 129 3.65 -12.04 -11.30
C GLY A 129 3.32 -10.55 -11.35
N TRP A 130 2.19 -10.19 -10.75
CA TRP A 130 1.73 -8.80 -10.72
C TRP A 130 2.61 -7.94 -9.81
N ARG A 131 2.87 -6.69 -10.26
CA ARG A 131 3.64 -5.68 -9.51
C ARG A 131 2.99 -4.31 -9.66
N ILE A 132 3.16 -3.46 -8.66
CA ILE A 132 2.73 -2.06 -8.70
C ILE A 132 3.82 -1.26 -9.43
N LYS A 133 3.43 -0.57 -10.50
CA LYS A 133 4.30 0.32 -11.27
C LYS A 133 4.16 1.77 -10.84
N GLU A 134 2.95 2.21 -10.52
CA GLU A 134 2.70 3.54 -9.97
C GLU A 134 1.73 3.41 -8.79
N ARG A 135 2.00 4.14 -7.71
CA ARG A 135 1.11 4.28 -6.56
C ARG A 135 0.96 5.73 -6.17
N VAL A 136 -0.28 6.16 -5.94
CA VAL A 136 -0.62 7.44 -5.34
C VAL A 136 -1.56 7.20 -4.16
N GLU A 137 -1.31 7.87 -3.03
CA GLU A 137 -2.24 7.89 -1.92
C GLU A 137 -3.25 9.03 -2.08
N GLU A 138 -4.53 8.73 -1.84
CA GLU A 138 -5.60 9.71 -1.71
C GLU A 138 -6.13 9.69 -0.27
N SER A 139 -6.10 10.83 0.41
CA SER A 139 -6.61 10.94 1.78
C SER A 139 -8.13 10.97 1.83
N VAL A 140 -8.71 10.22 2.76
CA VAL A 140 -10.14 10.31 3.12
C VAL A 140 -10.29 11.06 4.44
N TYR A 141 -9.56 10.66 5.47
CA TYR A 141 -9.51 11.32 6.77
C TYR A 141 -8.20 11.02 7.49
N MET A 142 -7.85 11.92 8.42
CA MET A 142 -6.80 11.70 9.41
C MET A 142 -7.24 12.31 10.75
N ARG A 143 -7.07 11.58 11.84
CA ARG A 143 -7.35 12.06 13.20
C ARG A 143 -6.30 11.54 14.17
N VAL A 144 -6.00 12.35 15.16
CA VAL A 144 -5.17 11.98 16.30
C VAL A 144 -6.03 12.02 17.56
N PHE A 145 -6.04 10.92 18.30
CA PHE A 145 -6.69 10.81 19.60
C PHE A 145 -5.60 10.78 20.67
N PRO A 146 -5.52 11.83 21.52
CA PRO A 146 -4.50 11.88 22.57
C PRO A 146 -4.64 10.74 23.57
N GLY A 147 -3.51 10.22 24.03
CA GLY A 147 -3.46 9.30 25.18
C GLY A 147 -4.05 9.99 26.42
N LYS A 148 -4.80 9.25 27.23
CA LYS A 148 -5.38 9.83 28.47
C LYS A 148 -4.30 10.02 29.51
N HIS A 149 -4.22 11.21 30.03
CA HIS A 149 -3.35 11.60 31.16
C HIS A 149 -4.04 11.29 32.51
#